data_15d4e4b8b0e7a6064ae0e0e4f49ce60e
#
_entry.id   15d4e4b8b0e7a6064ae0e0e4f49ce60e
#
_cell.length_a   1.000
_cell.length_b   1.000
_cell.length_c   1.000
_cell.angle_alpha   90.00
_cell.angle_beta   90.00
_cell.angle_gamma   90.00
#
_symmetry.space_group_name_H-M   'P 1'
#
loop_
_entity.id
_entity.type
_entity.pdbx_description
1 polymer ?
#
loop_
_entity_poly.entity_id
_entity_poly.type
_entity_poly.pdbx_seq_one_letter_code
_entity_poly.pdbx_strand_id
1 'polypeptide(L)'
;MRRIAIFVFLLTIPFCPAFAQSPMNPSEHIDSVEVTYNAFNVVSHSATVFNLEHEHATNWLIEIQNKLVYANPNGTAVVRLYDITSTAKFVEIGMGSQPDYKFWVAVNTPEDGYYVIHEDKTYGWSPNKVITVQHSSNSGLSVTVGPKTAVDELDVNDFTIKTFAVYGMGSTTDPPATNSGSMTLNFLSGDPGQSPIFYMPMIILTGTAALIIVLVKTKKRT
;
A
#
# COMPACT_ATOMS: atom_id res chain seq x y z
N MET A 1 17.13 61.37 -11.17
CA MET A 1 17.56 60.09 -10.61
C MET A 1 16.40 59.46 -9.85
N ARG A 2 15.64 58.58 -10.49
CA ARG A 2 14.53 57.84 -9.85
C ARG A 2 15.05 56.46 -9.43
N ARG A 3 15.13 56.23 -8.11
CA ARG A 3 15.49 54.96 -7.54
C ARG A 3 14.24 54.06 -7.60
N ILE A 4 14.27 53.06 -8.48
CA ILE A 4 13.25 52.00 -8.52
C ILE A 4 13.67 50.97 -7.49
N ALA A 5 12.94 50.90 -6.37
CA ALA A 5 13.06 49.80 -5.40
C ALA A 5 12.46 48.54 -6.01
N ILE A 6 13.30 47.57 -6.30
CA ILE A 6 12.85 46.26 -6.72
C ILE A 6 12.46 45.48 -5.44
N PHE A 7 11.16 45.37 -5.17
CA PHE A 7 10.63 44.46 -4.18
C PHE A 7 10.80 43.02 -4.71
N VAL A 8 11.82 42.35 -4.22
CA VAL A 8 11.95 40.91 -4.39
C VAL A 8 10.98 40.29 -3.40
N PHE A 9 9.79 39.96 -3.87
CA PHE A 9 8.88 39.09 -3.11
C PHE A 9 9.47 37.70 -3.13
N LEU A 10 10.24 37.35 -2.10
CA LEU A 10 10.58 35.96 -1.78
C LEU A 10 9.27 35.30 -1.35
N LEU A 11 8.62 34.64 -2.30
CA LEU A 11 7.58 33.66 -1.99
C LEU A 11 8.27 32.49 -1.25
N THR A 12 8.38 32.62 0.04
CA THR A 12 8.62 31.49 0.93
C THR A 12 7.33 30.65 0.90
N ILE A 13 7.24 29.77 -0.08
CA ILE A 13 6.29 28.67 -0.01
C ILE A 13 6.74 27.85 1.20
N PRO A 14 5.92 27.70 2.26
CA PRO A 14 6.27 26.78 3.31
C PRO A 14 6.36 25.40 2.63
N PHE A 15 7.57 24.87 2.51
CA PHE A 15 7.78 23.47 2.30
C PHE A 15 7.22 22.78 3.56
N CYS A 16 5.91 22.53 3.55
CA CYS A 16 5.40 21.41 4.29
C CYS A 16 6.03 20.19 3.60
N PRO A 17 6.84 19.40 4.27
CA PRO A 17 7.01 18.02 3.88
C PRO A 17 5.69 17.33 4.22
N ALA A 18 4.63 17.61 3.47
CA ALA A 18 3.64 16.60 3.24
C ALA A 18 4.50 15.46 2.63
N PHE A 19 4.67 14.38 3.36
CA PHE A 19 4.99 13.09 2.78
C PHE A 19 3.81 12.80 1.85
N ALA A 20 3.85 13.41 0.68
CA ALA A 20 3.03 13.04 -0.42
C ALA A 20 3.56 11.64 -0.77
N GLN A 21 2.85 10.62 -0.28
CA GLN A 21 2.92 9.32 -0.90
C GLN A 21 2.87 9.60 -2.39
N SER A 22 3.98 9.35 -3.07
CA SER A 22 4.05 9.60 -4.51
C SER A 22 2.93 8.79 -5.11
N PRO A 23 1.92 9.41 -5.75
CA PRO A 23 0.87 8.63 -6.37
C PRO A 23 1.57 7.72 -7.38
N MET A 24 1.54 6.42 -7.13
CA MET A 24 1.97 5.44 -8.11
C MET A 24 1.26 5.76 -9.42
N ASN A 25 1.99 5.72 -10.52
CA ASN A 25 1.36 5.92 -11.81
C ASN A 25 0.40 4.74 -12.04
N PRO A 26 -0.93 4.92 -12.00
CA PRO A 26 -1.89 3.83 -12.01
C PRO A 26 -1.93 3.07 -13.35
N SER A 27 -1.05 3.40 -14.28
CA SER A 27 -1.12 2.91 -15.66
C SER A 27 -0.24 1.71 -15.96
N GLU A 28 0.60 1.20 -15.04
CA GLU A 28 1.54 0.17 -15.45
C GLU A 28 1.05 -1.26 -15.26
N HIS A 29 0.53 -1.64 -14.12
CA HIS A 29 -0.05 -2.98 -13.94
C HIS A 29 -1.14 -2.95 -12.87
N ILE A 30 -2.37 -3.26 -13.25
CA ILE A 30 -3.50 -3.33 -12.34
C ILE A 30 -4.09 -4.74 -12.43
N ASP A 31 -4.01 -5.47 -11.32
CA ASP A 31 -4.77 -6.70 -11.12
C ASP A 31 -5.88 -6.45 -10.11
N SER A 32 -7.10 -6.85 -10.42
CA SER A 32 -8.22 -6.77 -9.48
C SER A 32 -8.83 -8.16 -9.30
N VAL A 33 -8.80 -8.63 -8.06
CA VAL A 33 -9.28 -9.97 -7.72
C VAL A 33 -10.40 -9.88 -6.70
N GLU A 34 -11.56 -10.42 -7.03
CA GLU A 34 -12.66 -10.60 -6.08
C GLU A 34 -12.64 -12.01 -5.51
N VAL A 35 -12.48 -12.10 -4.20
CA VAL A 35 -12.43 -13.37 -3.45
C VAL A 35 -13.74 -13.58 -2.72
N THR A 36 -14.47 -14.61 -3.07
CA THR A 36 -15.75 -14.96 -2.43
C THR A 36 -15.52 -15.55 -1.04
N TYR A 37 -16.52 -15.43 -0.18
CA TYR A 37 -16.49 -15.88 1.21
C TYR A 37 -16.04 -17.33 1.39
N ASN A 38 -16.40 -18.26 0.49
CA ASN A 38 -16.03 -19.68 0.59
C ASN A 38 -14.51 -19.91 0.63
N ALA A 39 -13.72 -19.04 -0.01
CA ALA A 39 -12.28 -19.18 -0.05
C ALA A 39 -11.62 -18.99 1.33
N PHE A 40 -12.32 -18.36 2.27
CA PHE A 40 -11.85 -18.14 3.64
C PHE A 40 -12.22 -19.29 4.60
N ASN A 41 -13.07 -20.22 4.17
CA ASN A 41 -13.53 -21.35 5.00
C ASN A 41 -12.58 -22.55 4.93
N VAL A 42 -11.29 -22.26 4.95
CA VAL A 42 -10.19 -23.24 4.94
C VAL A 42 -9.14 -22.85 5.97
N VAL A 43 -8.31 -23.80 6.36
CA VAL A 43 -7.19 -23.60 7.28
C VAL A 43 -5.92 -23.15 6.51
N SER A 44 -4.94 -22.58 7.21
CA SER A 44 -3.74 -22.00 6.61
C SER A 44 -2.93 -22.96 5.74
N HIS A 45 -2.83 -24.23 6.10
CA HIS A 45 -2.11 -25.25 5.31
C HIS A 45 -2.87 -25.73 4.06
N SER A 46 -4.15 -25.39 3.95
CA SER A 46 -5.01 -25.64 2.79
C SER A 46 -5.52 -24.34 2.18
N ALA A 47 -4.80 -23.24 2.38
CA ALA A 47 -5.18 -21.92 1.91
C ALA A 47 -5.48 -21.88 0.41
N THR A 48 -6.50 -21.13 0.02
CA THR A 48 -6.85 -20.95 -1.38
C THR A 48 -5.85 -19.99 -2.03
N VAL A 49 -5.11 -20.49 -3.02
CA VAL A 49 -4.04 -19.72 -3.71
C VAL A 49 -4.57 -19.09 -5.00
N PHE A 50 -4.20 -17.85 -5.23
CA PHE A 50 -4.51 -17.06 -6.42
C PHE A 50 -3.22 -16.63 -7.11
N ASN A 51 -3.19 -16.72 -8.44
CA ASN A 51 -2.12 -16.20 -9.27
C ASN A 51 -2.57 -14.88 -9.90
N LEU A 52 -1.71 -13.87 -9.83
CA LEU A 52 -1.92 -12.58 -10.49
C LEU A 52 -1.52 -12.66 -11.97
N GLU A 53 -2.14 -11.86 -12.80
CA GLU A 53 -1.77 -11.77 -14.23
C GLU A 53 -0.37 -11.18 -14.36
N HIS A 54 -0.05 -10.17 -13.55
CA HIS A 54 1.23 -9.48 -13.57
C HIS A 54 2.08 -9.78 -12.33
N GLU A 55 3.37 -9.54 -12.46
CA GLU A 55 4.30 -9.51 -11.31
C GLU A 55 4.38 -8.07 -10.80
N HIS A 56 4.11 -7.91 -9.50
CA HIS A 56 4.21 -6.63 -8.83
C HIS A 56 5.56 -6.54 -8.11
N ALA A 57 6.55 -6.03 -8.85
CA ALA A 57 7.92 -5.96 -8.36
C ALA A 57 8.20 -4.67 -7.60
N THR A 58 8.97 -4.77 -6.55
CA THR A 58 9.65 -3.70 -5.82
C THR A 58 8.75 -2.57 -5.29
N ASN A 59 8.03 -1.84 -6.16
CA ASN A 59 7.12 -0.75 -5.79
C ASN A 59 5.71 -1.15 -6.14
N TRP A 60 4.91 -1.45 -5.15
CA TRP A 60 3.52 -1.85 -5.33
C TRP A 60 2.63 -1.35 -4.18
N LEU A 61 1.34 -1.31 -4.45
CA LEU A 61 0.30 -0.96 -3.51
C LEU A 61 -0.87 -1.93 -3.70
N ILE A 62 -1.43 -2.41 -2.60
CA ILE A 62 -2.61 -3.25 -2.58
C ILE A 62 -3.69 -2.55 -1.74
N GLU A 63 -4.87 -2.39 -2.33
CA GLU A 63 -6.05 -1.95 -1.62
C GLU A 63 -6.94 -3.15 -1.32
N ILE A 64 -7.24 -3.39 -0.07
CA ILE A 64 -8.10 -4.47 0.40
C ILE A 64 -9.41 -3.88 0.90
N GLN A 65 -10.52 -4.26 0.26
CA GLN A 65 -11.88 -3.94 0.70
C GLN A 65 -12.56 -5.21 1.18
N ASN A 66 -12.75 -5.32 2.48
CA ASN A 66 -13.37 -6.48 3.10
C ASN A 66 -14.87 -6.21 3.35
N LYS A 67 -15.72 -6.89 2.58
CA LYS A 67 -17.19 -6.90 2.70
C LYS A 67 -17.73 -8.28 3.10
N LEU A 68 -16.88 -9.11 3.69
CA LEU A 68 -17.27 -10.43 4.19
C LEU A 68 -18.21 -10.32 5.38
N VAL A 69 -19.19 -11.21 5.44
CA VAL A 69 -20.02 -11.45 6.60
C VAL A 69 -19.46 -12.67 7.31
N TYR A 70 -18.98 -12.49 8.51
CA TYR A 70 -18.40 -13.56 9.32
C TYR A 70 -19.48 -14.46 9.91
N ALA A 71 -19.23 -15.75 9.95
CA ALA A 71 -20.19 -16.76 10.40
C ALA A 71 -20.24 -16.91 11.93
N ASN A 72 -19.15 -16.49 12.61
CA ASN A 72 -19.04 -16.59 14.07
C ASN A 72 -18.09 -15.52 14.62
N PRO A 73 -18.14 -15.20 15.93
CA PRO A 73 -17.29 -14.17 16.54
C PRO A 73 -15.78 -14.45 16.48
N ASN A 74 -15.38 -15.71 16.32
CA ASN A 74 -13.97 -16.11 16.19
C ASN A 74 -13.53 -16.22 14.71
N GLY A 75 -14.44 -15.98 13.77
CA GLY A 75 -14.14 -16.02 12.34
C GLY A 75 -13.05 -15.01 11.97
N THR A 76 -12.16 -15.42 11.10
CA THR A 76 -11.10 -14.55 10.59
C THR A 76 -11.11 -14.55 9.06
N ALA A 77 -10.50 -13.55 8.47
CA ALA A 77 -10.13 -13.51 7.06
C ALA A 77 -8.67 -13.08 6.98
N VAL A 78 -7.85 -13.91 6.38
CA VAL A 78 -6.42 -13.69 6.27
C VAL A 78 -6.02 -13.67 4.81
N VAL A 79 -5.23 -12.66 4.44
CA VAL A 79 -4.58 -12.54 3.13
C VAL A 79 -3.07 -12.70 3.36
N ARG A 80 -2.46 -13.63 2.64
CA ARG A 80 -1.03 -13.87 2.69
C ARG A 80 -0.43 -13.62 1.32
N LEU A 81 0.43 -12.61 1.25
CA LEU A 81 1.14 -12.20 0.04
C LEU A 81 2.48 -12.92 0.01
N TYR A 82 2.76 -13.68 -1.03
CA TYR A 82 4.02 -14.41 -1.16
C TYR A 82 5.02 -13.66 -2.02
N ASP A 83 6.27 -13.67 -1.57
CA ASP A 83 7.38 -13.26 -2.41
C ASP A 83 7.64 -14.29 -3.51
N ILE A 84 7.93 -13.83 -4.73
CA ILE A 84 8.15 -14.69 -5.90
C ILE A 84 9.35 -15.64 -5.70
N THR A 85 10.33 -15.26 -4.89
CA THR A 85 11.55 -16.04 -4.68
C THR A 85 11.36 -17.20 -3.70
N SER A 86 10.40 -17.09 -2.78
CA SER A 86 10.17 -18.11 -1.75
C SER A 86 8.77 -18.00 -1.13
N THR A 87 8.03 -19.10 -1.08
CA THR A 87 6.78 -19.18 -0.32
C THR A 87 6.99 -19.12 1.21
N ALA A 88 8.22 -19.26 1.68
CA ALA A 88 8.59 -19.02 3.08
C ALA A 88 8.78 -17.52 3.37
N LYS A 89 8.83 -16.65 2.36
CA LYS A 89 8.85 -15.21 2.52
C LYS A 89 7.47 -14.64 2.20
N PHE A 90 6.78 -14.14 3.22
CA PHE A 90 5.43 -13.61 3.03
C PHE A 90 5.07 -12.50 4.02
N VAL A 91 4.11 -11.68 3.61
CA VAL A 91 3.41 -10.71 4.46
C VAL A 91 1.97 -11.21 4.65
N GLU A 92 1.49 -11.16 5.87
CA GLU A 92 0.16 -11.64 6.26
C GLU A 92 -0.66 -10.50 6.87
N ILE A 93 -1.86 -10.30 6.35
CA ILE A 93 -2.84 -9.31 6.82
C ILE A 93 -4.05 -10.07 7.32
N GLY A 94 -4.34 -9.94 8.60
CA GLY A 94 -5.46 -10.64 9.21
C GLY A 94 -6.53 -9.71 9.78
N MET A 95 -7.78 -10.12 9.59
CA MET A 95 -8.98 -9.40 9.99
C MET A 95 -9.91 -10.33 10.74
N GLY A 96 -10.22 -9.99 12.00
CA GLY A 96 -11.18 -10.76 12.83
C GLY A 96 -12.60 -10.22 12.70
N SER A 97 -13.56 -11.06 13.06
CA SER A 97 -14.99 -10.79 13.12
C SER A 97 -15.36 -9.70 14.13
N GLN A 98 -16.61 -9.23 14.05
CA GLN A 98 -17.24 -8.47 15.14
C GLN A 98 -17.48 -9.37 16.38
N PRO A 99 -17.55 -8.77 17.60
CA PRO A 99 -17.55 -7.33 17.85
C PRO A 99 -16.16 -6.68 17.88
N ASP A 100 -15.09 -7.48 17.94
CA ASP A 100 -13.76 -6.98 18.24
C ASP A 100 -13.07 -6.34 17.04
N TYR A 101 -13.36 -6.79 15.81
CA TYR A 101 -12.69 -6.30 14.61
C TYR A 101 -11.17 -6.30 14.77
N LYS A 102 -10.64 -7.42 15.27
CA LYS A 102 -9.20 -7.63 15.44
C LYS A 102 -8.48 -7.43 14.10
N PHE A 103 -7.32 -6.77 14.15
CA PHE A 103 -6.46 -6.58 12.99
C PHE A 103 -5.03 -6.91 13.35
N TRP A 104 -4.33 -7.61 12.45
CA TRP A 104 -2.90 -7.86 12.64
C TRP A 104 -2.15 -7.87 11.31
N VAL A 105 -0.88 -7.55 11.41
CA VAL A 105 0.11 -7.68 10.34
C VAL A 105 1.21 -8.57 10.85
N ALA A 106 1.57 -9.59 10.08
CA ALA A 106 2.69 -10.45 10.37
C ALA A 106 3.57 -10.61 9.14
N VAL A 107 4.83 -10.93 9.36
CA VAL A 107 5.77 -11.29 8.30
C VAL A 107 6.44 -12.62 8.63
N ASN A 108 6.85 -13.32 7.60
CA ASN A 108 7.73 -14.47 7.70
C ASN A 108 8.89 -14.29 6.75
N THR A 109 10.09 -14.41 7.27
CA THR A 109 11.32 -14.45 6.48
C THR A 109 12.01 -15.79 6.67
N PRO A 110 12.80 -16.26 5.71
CA PRO A 110 13.58 -17.50 5.86
C PRO A 110 14.57 -17.45 7.04
N GLU A 111 15.05 -16.25 7.40
CA GLU A 111 16.06 -16.02 8.43
C GLU A 111 15.44 -15.95 9.82
N ASP A 112 14.37 -15.17 9.99
CA ASP A 112 13.81 -14.80 11.30
C ASP A 112 12.55 -15.62 11.66
N GLY A 113 11.95 -16.28 10.65
CA GLY A 113 10.70 -17.01 10.82
C GLY A 113 9.48 -16.09 10.90
N TYR A 114 8.38 -16.61 11.47
CA TYR A 114 7.10 -15.91 11.57
C TYR A 114 7.01 -15.05 12.82
N TYR A 115 6.68 -13.77 12.66
CA TYR A 115 6.42 -12.85 13.77
C TYR A 115 5.34 -11.83 13.45
N VAL A 116 4.58 -11.45 14.48
CA VAL A 116 3.54 -10.43 14.37
C VAL A 116 4.15 -9.06 14.61
N ILE A 117 4.07 -8.19 13.61
CA ILE A 117 4.62 -6.82 13.66
C ILE A 117 3.66 -5.88 14.37
N HIS A 118 2.37 -6.05 14.10
CA HIS A 118 1.32 -5.19 14.63
C HIS A 118 0.09 -6.01 14.98
N GLU A 119 -0.54 -5.72 16.11
CA GLU A 119 -1.81 -6.33 16.52
C GLU A 119 -2.69 -5.31 17.23
N ASP A 120 -3.86 -5.05 16.67
CA ASP A 120 -4.96 -4.38 17.35
C ASP A 120 -6.00 -5.44 17.74
N LYS A 121 -6.17 -5.69 19.02
CA LYS A 121 -7.10 -6.72 19.53
C LYS A 121 -8.56 -6.31 19.39
N THR A 122 -8.83 -4.99 19.37
CA THR A 122 -10.17 -4.42 19.24
C THR A 122 -10.15 -3.20 18.34
N TYR A 123 -11.16 -3.08 17.46
CA TYR A 123 -11.37 -1.94 16.56
C TYR A 123 -10.20 -1.63 15.63
N GLY A 124 -9.40 -2.63 15.29
CA GLY A 124 -8.25 -2.47 14.41
C GLY A 124 -8.64 -2.20 12.95
N TRP A 125 -9.80 -2.70 12.52
CA TRP A 125 -10.35 -2.46 11.17
C TRP A 125 -11.87 -2.29 11.21
N SER A 126 -12.49 -2.02 10.08
CA SER A 126 -13.95 -2.06 9.91
C SER A 126 -14.32 -2.20 8.43
N PRO A 127 -15.51 -2.72 8.08
CA PRO A 127 -15.92 -2.96 6.70
C PRO A 127 -15.97 -1.70 5.81
N ASN A 128 -16.02 -0.51 6.41
CA ASN A 128 -16.06 0.77 5.69
C ASN A 128 -14.68 1.39 5.47
N LYS A 129 -13.61 0.74 5.94
CA LYS A 129 -12.23 1.22 5.78
C LYS A 129 -11.49 0.36 4.78
N VAL A 130 -10.80 1.01 3.86
CA VAL A 130 -9.84 0.36 2.97
C VAL A 130 -8.56 0.09 3.78
N ILE A 131 -8.04 -1.12 3.65
CA ILE A 131 -6.72 -1.47 4.14
C ILE A 131 -5.76 -1.32 2.98
N THR A 132 -4.72 -0.52 3.14
CA THR A 132 -3.70 -0.31 2.12
C THR A 132 -2.40 -0.93 2.59
N VAL A 133 -1.84 -1.80 1.78
CA VAL A 133 -0.52 -2.41 1.97
C VAL A 133 0.38 -1.90 0.85
N GLN A 134 1.46 -1.27 1.21
CA GLN A 134 2.39 -0.66 0.25
C GLN A 134 3.81 -1.13 0.52
N HIS A 135 4.55 -1.40 -0.54
CA HIS A 135 5.98 -1.64 -0.47
C HIS A 135 6.72 -0.71 -1.44
N SER A 136 7.85 -0.22 -1.00
CA SER A 136 8.75 0.60 -1.81
C SER A 136 10.20 0.21 -1.50
N SER A 137 11.04 0.15 -2.51
CA SER A 137 12.47 -0.10 -2.37
C SER A 137 13.19 0.89 -1.45
N ASN A 138 12.64 2.09 -1.28
CA ASN A 138 13.25 3.16 -0.51
C ASN A 138 12.75 3.24 0.95
N SER A 139 11.51 2.81 1.19
CA SER A 139 10.85 2.96 2.50
C SER A 139 10.35 1.64 3.09
N GLY A 140 10.52 0.50 2.39
CA GLY A 140 10.04 -0.79 2.88
C GLY A 140 8.52 -0.93 2.83
N LEU A 141 7.99 -1.75 3.75
CA LEU A 141 6.58 -2.11 3.86
C LEU A 141 5.85 -1.14 4.81
N SER A 142 4.73 -0.60 4.35
CA SER A 142 3.80 0.18 5.17
C SER A 142 2.38 -0.37 5.04
N VAL A 143 1.63 -0.36 6.14
CA VAL A 143 0.24 -0.82 6.18
C VAL A 143 -0.63 0.22 6.87
N THR A 144 -1.72 0.61 6.23
CA THR A 144 -2.70 1.54 6.81
C THR A 144 -4.11 0.96 6.81
N VAL A 145 -4.94 1.39 7.75
CA VAL A 145 -6.38 1.06 7.84
C VAL A 145 -7.17 2.36 7.84
N GLY A 146 -7.66 2.77 6.67
CA GLY A 146 -8.17 4.12 6.48
C GLY A 146 -7.07 5.15 6.83
N PRO A 147 -7.31 6.11 7.74
CA PRO A 147 -6.30 7.12 8.11
C PRO A 147 -5.27 6.65 9.14
N LYS A 148 -5.40 5.44 9.70
CA LYS A 148 -4.51 4.93 10.77
C LYS A 148 -3.37 4.13 10.15
N THR A 149 -2.13 4.50 10.46
CA THR A 149 -0.95 3.69 10.14
C THR A 149 -0.81 2.57 11.18
N ALA A 150 -0.73 1.34 10.72
CA ALA A 150 -0.49 0.15 11.53
C ALA A 150 0.99 -0.26 11.48
N VAL A 151 1.60 -0.23 10.30
CA VAL A 151 3.02 -0.50 10.10
C VAL A 151 3.60 0.63 9.26
N ASP A 152 4.78 1.11 9.61
CA ASP A 152 5.46 2.19 8.92
C ASP A 152 6.91 1.81 8.64
N GLU A 153 7.30 1.90 7.37
CA GLU A 153 8.68 1.74 6.88
C GLU A 153 9.41 0.47 7.37
N LEU A 154 8.69 -0.67 7.47
CA LEU A 154 9.32 -1.94 7.84
C LEU A 154 10.21 -2.46 6.71
N ASP A 155 11.47 -2.68 7.00
CA ASP A 155 12.38 -3.32 6.04
C ASP A 155 12.05 -4.84 5.92
N VAL A 156 11.58 -5.22 4.75
CA VAL A 156 11.33 -6.62 4.38
C VAL A 156 12.21 -7.04 3.19
N ASN A 157 13.21 -6.23 2.87
CA ASN A 157 14.02 -6.34 1.65
C ASN A 157 13.17 -6.26 0.37
N ASP A 158 13.74 -6.55 -0.77
CA ASP A 158 12.99 -6.62 -2.03
C ASP A 158 11.85 -7.64 -1.92
N PHE A 159 10.66 -7.22 -2.30
CA PHE A 159 9.46 -8.04 -2.22
C PHE A 159 8.65 -7.93 -3.51
N THR A 160 8.61 -9.02 -4.27
CA THR A 160 7.85 -9.12 -5.54
C THR A 160 6.68 -10.06 -5.37
N ILE A 161 5.47 -9.60 -5.69
CA ILE A 161 4.26 -10.40 -5.56
C ILE A 161 3.84 -10.95 -6.92
N LYS A 162 3.62 -12.26 -6.98
CA LYS A 162 2.99 -12.95 -8.12
C LYS A 162 1.81 -13.82 -7.66
N THR A 163 1.82 -14.23 -6.40
CA THR A 163 0.79 -15.06 -5.81
C THR A 163 0.39 -14.56 -4.45
N PHE A 164 -0.88 -14.76 -4.11
CA PHE A 164 -1.37 -14.60 -2.74
C PHE A 164 -2.29 -15.76 -2.36
N ALA A 165 -2.48 -15.96 -1.08
CA ALA A 165 -3.42 -16.95 -0.58
C ALA A 165 -4.36 -16.34 0.45
N VAL A 166 -5.52 -16.96 0.61
CA VAL A 166 -6.50 -16.61 1.64
C VAL A 166 -6.91 -17.82 2.44
N TYR A 167 -7.23 -17.60 3.71
CA TYR A 167 -7.79 -18.58 4.63
C TYR A 167 -8.46 -17.89 5.82
N GLY A 168 -9.15 -18.62 6.68
CA GLY A 168 -9.85 -17.98 7.80
C GLY A 168 -10.15 -18.89 8.97
N MET A 169 -10.02 -20.23 8.82
CA MET A 169 -10.24 -21.17 9.90
C MET A 169 -8.94 -21.46 10.64
N GLY A 170 -9.01 -21.52 11.96
CA GLY A 170 -7.86 -21.91 12.80
C GLY A 170 -7.63 -23.43 12.81
N SER A 171 -8.70 -24.20 12.71
CA SER A 171 -8.71 -25.68 12.69
C SER A 171 -9.72 -26.20 11.68
N THR A 172 -9.51 -27.41 11.16
CA THR A 172 -10.47 -28.10 10.28
C THR A 172 -11.79 -28.48 10.98
N THR A 173 -11.80 -28.47 12.31
CA THR A 173 -13.00 -28.71 13.13
C THR A 173 -13.75 -27.45 13.52
N ASP A 174 -13.19 -26.26 13.21
CA ASP A 174 -13.85 -24.99 13.49
C ASP A 174 -15.07 -24.82 12.57
N PRO A 175 -16.08 -24.05 13.02
CA PRO A 175 -17.15 -23.64 12.12
C PRO A 175 -16.59 -22.74 11.00
N PRO A 176 -17.29 -22.60 9.87
CA PRO A 176 -16.91 -21.70 8.81
C PRO A 176 -16.56 -20.31 9.34
N ALA A 177 -15.49 -19.71 8.83
CA ALA A 177 -15.08 -18.38 9.25
C ALA A 177 -16.02 -17.30 8.72
N THR A 178 -16.51 -17.50 7.49
CA THR A 178 -17.32 -16.52 6.75
C THR A 178 -18.58 -17.18 6.17
N ASN A 179 -19.64 -16.40 6.00
CA ASN A 179 -20.97 -16.82 5.65
C ASN A 179 -21.43 -16.34 4.27
N SER A 180 -21.06 -15.09 3.93
CA SER A 180 -21.41 -14.47 2.66
C SER A 180 -20.51 -13.26 2.38
N GLY A 181 -20.72 -12.61 1.24
CA GLY A 181 -19.95 -11.43 0.82
C GLY A 181 -18.67 -11.79 0.07
N SER A 182 -17.85 -10.79 -0.12
CA SER A 182 -16.58 -10.93 -0.83
C SER A 182 -15.51 -9.96 -0.29
N MET A 183 -14.29 -10.22 -0.64
CA MET A 183 -13.15 -9.33 -0.44
C MET A 183 -12.58 -8.97 -1.80
N THR A 184 -12.38 -7.68 -2.05
CA THR A 184 -11.74 -7.18 -3.27
C THR A 184 -10.30 -6.78 -2.96
N LEU A 185 -9.37 -7.25 -3.75
CA LEU A 185 -7.96 -6.88 -3.70
C LEU A 185 -7.59 -6.23 -5.04
N ASN A 186 -7.16 -4.97 -4.99
CA ASN A 186 -6.63 -4.24 -6.14
C ASN A 186 -5.14 -4.11 -5.99
N PHE A 187 -4.39 -4.72 -6.89
CA PHE A 187 -2.93 -4.66 -6.93
C PHE A 187 -2.52 -3.62 -7.96
N LEU A 188 -1.70 -2.68 -7.55
CA LEU A 188 -1.15 -1.62 -8.38
C LEU A 188 0.36 -1.67 -8.27
N SER A 189 1.05 -1.59 -9.38
CA SER A 189 2.51 -1.46 -9.38
C SER A 189 2.95 -0.36 -10.33
N GLY A 190 4.06 0.26 -10.05
CA GLY A 190 4.62 1.30 -10.88
C GLY A 190 5.98 1.77 -10.36
N ASP A 191 6.76 2.37 -11.24
CA ASP A 191 8.01 3.01 -10.89
C ASP A 191 7.73 4.46 -10.46
N PRO A 192 7.88 4.82 -9.17
CA PRO A 192 7.69 6.19 -8.72
C PRO A 192 8.67 7.16 -9.38
N GLY A 193 9.82 6.68 -9.87
CA GLY A 193 10.79 7.47 -10.63
C GLY A 193 10.28 7.91 -12.01
N GLN A 194 9.28 7.24 -12.56
CA GLN A 194 8.67 7.58 -13.85
C GLN A 194 7.42 8.48 -13.70
N SER A 195 6.97 8.76 -12.50
CA SER A 195 5.83 9.65 -12.29
C SER A 195 6.15 11.08 -12.75
N PRO A 196 5.32 11.68 -13.61
CA PRO A 196 5.52 13.07 -14.03
C PRO A 196 5.61 14.06 -12.86
N ILE A 197 5.00 13.73 -11.72
CA ILE A 197 5.02 14.54 -10.50
C ILE A 197 6.43 14.59 -9.90
N PHE A 198 7.22 13.52 -10.03
CA PHE A 198 8.61 13.50 -9.54
C PHE A 198 9.50 14.51 -10.26
N TYR A 199 9.22 14.79 -11.54
CA TYR A 199 9.95 15.78 -12.34
C TYR A 199 9.38 17.18 -12.25
N MET A 200 8.21 17.38 -11.64
CA MET A 200 7.58 18.71 -11.49
C MET A 200 8.49 19.76 -10.87
N PRO A 201 9.24 19.52 -9.79
CA PRO A 201 10.15 20.51 -9.24
C PRO A 201 11.24 20.91 -10.24
N MET A 202 11.78 19.96 -11.00
CA MET A 202 12.79 20.20 -12.03
C MET A 202 12.21 21.00 -13.21
N ILE A 203 10.99 20.70 -13.63
CA ILE A 203 10.30 21.42 -14.72
C ILE A 203 10.03 22.86 -14.30
N ILE A 204 9.58 23.09 -13.07
CA ILE A 204 9.35 24.44 -12.54
C ILE A 204 10.66 25.21 -12.43
N LEU A 205 11.73 24.58 -11.97
CA LEU A 205 13.04 25.23 -11.80
C LEU A 205 13.66 25.60 -13.15
N THR A 206 13.58 24.72 -14.14
CA THR A 206 14.08 25.00 -15.50
C THR A 206 13.21 26.04 -16.20
N GLY A 207 11.89 26.01 -16.05
CA GLY A 207 10.98 27.00 -16.61
C GLY A 207 11.21 28.41 -16.02
N THR A 208 11.39 28.52 -14.70
CA THR A 208 11.68 29.81 -14.05
C THR A 208 13.05 30.36 -14.45
N ALA A 209 14.07 29.52 -14.56
CA ALA A 209 15.39 29.94 -15.01
C ALA A 209 15.36 30.47 -16.47
N ALA A 210 14.64 29.78 -17.36
CA ALA A 210 14.46 30.23 -18.74
C ALA A 210 13.73 31.59 -18.82
N LEU A 211 12.69 31.75 -18.01
CA LEU A 211 11.93 33.01 -17.96
C LEU A 211 12.79 34.18 -17.47
N ILE A 212 13.63 33.97 -16.45
CA ILE A 212 14.59 34.98 -15.97
C ILE A 212 15.60 35.36 -17.05
N ILE A 213 16.14 34.39 -17.78
CA ILE A 213 17.09 34.62 -18.87
C ILE A 213 16.45 35.48 -19.98
N VAL A 214 15.20 35.16 -20.36
CA VAL A 214 14.48 35.98 -21.37
C VAL A 214 14.23 37.40 -20.89
N LEU A 215 13.80 37.61 -19.64
CA LEU A 215 13.55 38.91 -19.06
C LEU A 215 14.82 39.74 -18.96
N VAL A 216 15.95 39.13 -18.61
CA VAL A 216 17.26 39.87 -18.56
C VAL A 216 17.73 40.24 -19.96
N LYS A 217 17.55 39.36 -20.98
CA LYS A 217 17.92 39.67 -22.37
C LYS A 217 17.04 40.77 -22.98
N THR A 218 15.74 40.79 -22.71
CA THR A 218 14.84 41.82 -23.24
C THR A 218 15.14 43.21 -22.63
N LYS A 219 15.48 43.24 -21.33
CA LYS A 219 15.83 44.49 -20.64
C LYS A 219 17.16 45.10 -21.11
N LYS A 220 18.07 44.33 -21.67
CA LYS A 220 19.34 44.84 -22.25
C LYS A 220 19.20 45.39 -23.67
N ARG A 221 18.03 45.22 -24.32
CA ARG A 221 17.75 45.70 -25.67
C ARG A 221 16.90 46.98 -25.72
N THR A 222 16.44 47.46 -24.58
CA THR A 222 15.81 48.78 -24.37
C THR A 222 16.78 49.74 -23.66
#